data_93f9ad54f4ce28e141a2f5686e042bea
#
_entry.id   93f9ad54f4ce28e141a2f5686e042bea
#
_cell.length_a   1.000
_cell.length_b   1.000
_cell.length_c   1.000
_cell.angle_alpha   90.00
_cell.angle_beta   90.00
_cell.angle_gamma   90.00
#
_symmetry.space_group_name_H-M   'P 1'
#
loop_
_entity.id
_entity.type
_entity.pdbx_description
1 polymer ?
#
loop_
_entity_poly.entity_id
_entity_poly.type
_entity_poly.pdbx_seq_one_letter_code
_entity_poly.pdbx_strand_id
1 'polypeptide(L)'
;MDNCLEEDILHLYQEPAIGSSYTNTYGEENIQRLVGKYRSLNEPGMQEMLEMLIRFSQSTDLATCFISVGVLHALGKNEDVQEAYRWAETQEDPARILNHFDIGKSVADYFTSD
;
A
#
# COMPACT_ATOMS: atom_id res chain seq x y z
N MET A 1 -13.53 -5.38 -18.91
CA MET A 1 -13.72 -6.14 -17.69
C MET A 1 -12.63 -5.85 -16.68
N ASP A 2 -11.40 -5.86 -17.15
CA ASP A 2 -10.27 -5.64 -16.25
C ASP A 2 -10.25 -4.26 -15.64
N ASN A 3 -10.89 -3.30 -16.31
CA ASN A 3 -10.98 -1.93 -15.82
C ASN A 3 -11.71 -1.84 -14.47
N CYS A 4 -12.64 -2.75 -14.20
CA CYS A 4 -13.38 -2.73 -12.94
C CYS A 4 -12.48 -2.99 -11.74
N LEU A 5 -11.56 -3.94 -11.87
CA LEU A 5 -10.62 -4.23 -10.77
C LEU A 5 -9.70 -3.04 -10.52
N GLU A 6 -9.14 -2.45 -11.58
CA GLU A 6 -8.26 -1.31 -11.44
C GLU A 6 -9.00 -0.14 -10.78
N GLU A 7 -10.22 0.16 -11.23
CA GLU A 7 -11.00 1.24 -10.65
C GLU A 7 -11.31 1.00 -9.17
N ASP A 8 -11.68 -0.24 -8.82
CA ASP A 8 -11.96 -0.60 -7.44
C ASP A 8 -10.73 -0.40 -6.56
N ILE A 9 -9.57 -0.80 -7.05
CA ILE A 9 -8.31 -0.65 -6.30
C ILE A 9 -7.97 0.82 -6.14
N LEU A 10 -8.06 1.61 -7.21
CA LEU A 10 -7.77 3.04 -7.14
C LEU A 10 -8.71 3.75 -6.16
N HIS A 11 -9.97 3.35 -6.13
CA HIS A 11 -10.92 3.91 -5.19
C HIS A 11 -10.49 3.66 -3.74
N LEU A 12 -9.95 2.48 -3.47
CA LEU A 12 -9.49 2.14 -2.12
C LEU A 12 -8.25 2.92 -1.68
N TYR A 13 -7.53 3.51 -2.61
CA TYR A 13 -6.44 4.44 -2.29
C TYR A 13 -6.95 5.82 -1.90
N GLN A 14 -8.15 6.18 -2.35
CA GLN A 14 -8.69 7.51 -2.15
C GLN A 14 -9.69 7.60 -1.01
N GLU A 15 -10.37 6.51 -0.72
CA GLU A 15 -11.43 6.49 0.29
C GLU A 15 -11.25 5.32 1.25
N PRO A 16 -11.35 5.57 2.56
CA PRO A 16 -11.61 6.88 3.19
C PRO A 16 -10.41 7.81 3.06
N ALA A 17 -10.67 9.11 3.12
CA ALA A 17 -9.59 10.10 3.02
C ALA A 17 -8.65 9.98 4.21
N ILE A 18 -7.35 10.04 3.93
CA ILE A 18 -6.32 9.97 4.97
C ILE A 18 -6.44 11.20 5.86
N GLY A 19 -6.43 10.97 7.18
CA GLY A 19 -6.54 12.05 8.14
C GLY A 19 -7.96 12.45 8.45
N SER A 20 -8.97 11.79 7.86
CA SER A 20 -10.37 12.16 8.04
C SER A 20 -10.93 11.74 9.40
N SER A 21 -10.27 10.83 10.09
CA SER A 21 -10.72 10.34 11.40
C SER A 21 -9.55 9.77 12.18
N TYR A 22 -9.78 9.47 13.46
CA TYR A 22 -8.78 8.83 14.32
C TYR A 22 -8.32 7.48 13.77
N THR A 23 -9.22 6.76 13.13
CA THR A 23 -8.94 5.43 12.66
C THR A 23 -8.26 5.43 11.29
N ASN A 24 -8.06 6.61 10.71
CA ASN A 24 -7.44 6.70 9.40
C ASN A 24 -6.43 7.85 9.30
N THR A 25 -5.68 8.11 10.36
CA THR A 25 -4.68 9.17 10.39
C THR A 25 -3.58 8.94 9.36
N TYR A 26 -3.15 7.69 9.21
CA TYR A 26 -2.04 7.31 8.30
C TYR A 26 -2.47 6.27 7.27
N GLY A 27 -3.72 6.30 6.87
CA GLY A 27 -4.22 5.38 5.86
C GLY A 27 -4.50 3.98 6.39
N GLU A 28 -4.71 3.83 7.69
CA GLU A 28 -4.97 2.54 8.33
C GLU A 28 -6.12 1.80 7.66
N GLU A 29 -7.23 2.50 7.45
CA GLU A 29 -8.40 1.87 6.84
C GLU A 29 -8.17 1.54 5.37
N ASN A 30 -7.42 2.39 4.67
CA ASN A 30 -7.09 2.13 3.27
C ASN A 30 -6.24 0.86 3.15
N ILE A 31 -5.23 0.73 4.01
CA ILE A 31 -4.36 -0.46 4.01
C ILE A 31 -5.19 -1.71 4.32
N GLN A 32 -6.05 -1.63 5.34
CA GLN A 32 -6.87 -2.76 5.74
C GLN A 32 -7.81 -3.21 4.64
N ARG A 33 -8.45 -2.26 3.96
CA ARG A 33 -9.38 -2.55 2.88
C ARG A 33 -8.66 -3.13 1.66
N LEU A 34 -7.47 -2.63 1.35
CA LEU A 34 -6.69 -3.15 0.24
C LEU A 34 -6.23 -4.59 0.52
N VAL A 35 -5.81 -4.87 1.74
CA VAL A 35 -5.45 -6.23 2.13
C VAL A 35 -6.66 -7.16 1.96
N GLY A 36 -7.82 -6.73 2.44
CA GLY A 36 -9.06 -7.48 2.29
C GLY A 36 -9.44 -7.72 0.84
N LYS A 37 -9.27 -6.69 0.01
CA LYS A 37 -9.57 -6.81 -1.42
C LYS A 37 -8.67 -7.87 -2.06
N TYR A 38 -7.36 -7.81 -1.78
CA TYR A 38 -6.41 -8.79 -2.33
C TYR A 38 -6.84 -10.21 -1.97
N ARG A 39 -7.17 -10.43 -0.70
CA ARG A 39 -7.53 -11.77 -0.22
C ARG A 39 -8.86 -12.27 -0.78
N SER A 40 -9.69 -11.38 -1.29
CA SER A 40 -10.99 -11.75 -1.87
C SER A 40 -10.89 -12.13 -3.34
N LEU A 41 -9.75 -11.91 -3.98
CA LEU A 41 -9.59 -12.13 -5.42
C LEU A 41 -9.16 -13.56 -5.72
N ASN A 42 -9.44 -14.01 -6.96
CA ASN A 42 -8.87 -15.27 -7.46
C ASN A 42 -7.40 -15.02 -7.84
N GLU A 43 -6.69 -16.09 -8.22
CA GLU A 43 -5.25 -15.96 -8.51
C GLU A 43 -4.94 -14.95 -9.61
N PRO A 44 -5.63 -14.93 -10.77
CA PRO A 44 -5.34 -13.90 -11.77
C PRO A 44 -5.57 -12.48 -11.24
N GLY A 45 -6.61 -12.28 -10.45
CA GLY A 45 -6.87 -10.97 -9.85
C GLY A 45 -5.82 -10.58 -8.83
N MET A 46 -5.36 -11.54 -8.01
CA MET A 46 -4.30 -11.29 -7.06
C MET A 46 -3.02 -10.87 -7.76
N GLN A 47 -2.68 -11.55 -8.87
CA GLN A 47 -1.48 -11.21 -9.63
C GLN A 47 -1.58 -9.80 -10.21
N GLU A 48 -2.73 -9.46 -10.77
CA GLU A 48 -2.95 -8.13 -11.33
C GLU A 48 -2.85 -7.05 -10.25
N MET A 49 -3.48 -7.28 -9.10
CA MET A 49 -3.39 -6.34 -8.00
C MET A 49 -1.98 -6.22 -7.45
N LEU A 50 -1.25 -7.34 -7.35
CA LEU A 50 0.14 -7.32 -6.88
C LEU A 50 1.00 -6.43 -7.78
N GLU A 51 0.84 -6.55 -9.10
CA GLU A 51 1.58 -5.71 -10.03
C GLU A 51 1.27 -4.23 -9.83
N MET A 52 0.01 -3.91 -9.54
CA MET A 52 -0.38 -2.54 -9.24
C MET A 52 0.25 -2.05 -7.95
N LEU A 53 0.24 -2.88 -6.91
CA LEU A 53 0.85 -2.53 -5.62
C LEU A 53 2.34 -2.26 -5.75
N ILE A 54 3.04 -3.10 -6.51
CA ILE A 54 4.47 -2.94 -6.74
C ILE A 54 4.73 -1.61 -7.46
N ARG A 55 3.97 -1.33 -8.52
CA ARG A 55 4.13 -0.10 -9.27
C ARG A 55 3.85 1.13 -8.40
N PHE A 56 2.78 1.08 -7.60
CA PHE A 56 2.39 2.20 -6.75
C PHE A 56 3.32 2.39 -5.56
N SER A 57 4.02 1.33 -5.12
CA SER A 57 5.00 1.46 -4.05
C SER A 57 6.21 2.30 -4.46
N GLN A 58 6.34 2.57 -5.75
CA GLN A 58 7.40 3.43 -6.29
C GLN A 58 6.81 4.69 -6.91
N SER A 59 5.68 5.14 -6.39
CA SER A 59 5.02 6.36 -6.85
C SER A 59 5.64 7.59 -6.17
N THR A 60 5.68 8.70 -6.89
CA THR A 60 6.12 9.98 -6.33
C THR A 60 5.04 10.60 -5.44
N ASP A 61 3.82 10.11 -5.49
CA ASP A 61 2.78 10.53 -4.57
C ASP A 61 2.97 9.80 -3.24
N LEU A 62 3.27 10.55 -2.19
CA LEU A 62 3.67 9.98 -0.91
C LEU A 62 2.61 9.05 -0.32
N ALA A 63 1.35 9.47 -0.33
CA ALA A 63 0.28 8.64 0.21
C ALA A 63 0.16 7.31 -0.55
N THR A 64 0.23 7.38 -1.88
CA THR A 64 0.15 6.18 -2.73
C THR A 64 1.29 5.21 -2.41
N CYS A 65 2.51 5.72 -2.31
CA CYS A 65 3.65 4.83 -2.12
C CYS A 65 3.68 4.21 -0.72
N PHE A 66 3.40 4.97 0.35
CA PHE A 66 3.48 4.35 1.68
C PHE A 66 2.31 3.42 1.98
N ILE A 67 1.12 3.70 1.44
CA ILE A 67 0.00 2.76 1.56
C ILE A 67 0.35 1.45 0.87
N SER A 68 0.91 1.53 -0.34
CA SER A 68 1.30 0.33 -1.09
C SER A 68 2.33 -0.51 -0.35
N VAL A 69 3.33 0.15 0.26
CA VAL A 69 4.34 -0.55 1.06
C VAL A 69 3.68 -1.23 2.26
N GLY A 70 2.75 -0.55 2.92
CA GLY A 70 2.02 -1.15 4.04
C GLY A 70 1.26 -2.39 3.64
N VAL A 71 0.57 -2.34 2.49
CA VAL A 71 -0.17 -3.50 1.99
C VAL A 71 0.78 -4.64 1.63
N LEU A 72 1.85 -4.34 0.90
CA LEU A 72 2.84 -5.36 0.53
C LEU A 72 3.44 -6.02 1.77
N HIS A 73 3.74 -5.24 2.79
CA HIS A 73 4.27 -5.74 4.04
C HIS A 73 3.26 -6.66 4.73
N ALA A 74 2.00 -6.25 4.79
CA ALA A 74 0.94 -7.06 5.40
C ALA A 74 0.74 -8.38 4.68
N LEU A 75 0.98 -8.40 3.36
CA LEU A 75 0.84 -9.61 2.56
C LEU A 75 2.09 -10.48 2.56
N GLY A 76 3.15 -10.07 3.27
CA GLY A 76 4.38 -10.83 3.34
C GLY A 76 5.26 -10.73 2.10
N LYS A 77 5.06 -9.71 1.26
CA LYS A 77 5.82 -9.52 0.02
C LYS A 77 7.11 -8.76 0.31
N ASN A 78 8.01 -9.38 1.08
CA ASN A 78 9.21 -8.71 1.60
C ASN A 78 10.16 -8.23 0.51
N GLU A 79 10.31 -8.99 -0.57
CA GLU A 79 11.20 -8.59 -1.66
C GLU A 79 10.71 -7.33 -2.34
N ASP A 80 9.40 -7.21 -2.53
CA ASP A 80 8.80 -6.05 -3.15
C ASP A 80 8.91 -4.82 -2.23
N VAL A 81 8.79 -5.03 -0.92
CA VAL A 81 9.00 -3.96 0.05
C VAL A 81 10.45 -3.45 -0.03
N GLN A 82 11.41 -4.36 -0.09
CA GLN A 82 12.82 -3.98 -0.19
C GLN A 82 13.12 -3.22 -1.48
N GLU A 83 12.50 -3.61 -2.57
CA GLU A 83 12.65 -2.88 -3.83
C GLU A 83 12.13 -1.46 -3.71
N ALA A 84 11.00 -1.27 -3.03
CA ALA A 84 10.46 0.07 -2.81
C ALA A 84 11.43 0.91 -1.97
N TYR A 85 12.04 0.32 -0.96
CA TYR A 85 13.03 1.03 -0.13
C TYR A 85 14.24 1.44 -0.96
N ARG A 86 14.74 0.55 -1.83
CA ARG A 86 15.86 0.89 -2.72
C ARG A 86 15.50 2.02 -3.67
N TRP A 87 14.28 1.97 -4.22
CA TRP A 87 13.81 3.05 -5.08
C TRP A 87 13.77 4.38 -4.32
N ALA A 88 13.26 4.36 -3.08
CA ALA A 88 13.15 5.59 -2.28
C ALA A 88 14.50 6.26 -2.05
N GLU A 89 15.56 5.46 -1.92
CA GLU A 89 16.91 6.00 -1.72
C GLU A 89 17.42 6.78 -2.92
N THR A 90 16.83 6.59 -4.10
CA THR A 90 17.22 7.31 -5.30
C THR A 90 16.47 8.64 -5.48
N GLN A 91 15.52 8.94 -4.61
CA GLN A 91 14.67 10.12 -4.73
C GLN A 91 15.31 11.33 -4.06
N GLU A 92 14.74 12.53 -4.30
CA GLU A 92 15.29 13.78 -3.81
C GLU A 92 15.32 13.87 -2.28
N ASP A 93 14.30 13.34 -1.62
CA ASP A 93 14.20 13.39 -0.18
C ASP A 93 13.96 11.99 0.36
N PRO A 94 14.99 11.14 0.35
CA PRO A 94 14.82 9.74 0.75
C PRO A 94 14.35 9.59 2.19
N ALA A 95 14.85 10.40 3.10
CA ALA A 95 14.51 10.27 4.52
C ALA A 95 13.01 10.42 4.76
N ARG A 96 12.37 11.35 4.07
CA ARG A 96 10.93 11.57 4.19
C ARG A 96 10.15 10.35 3.72
N ILE A 97 10.53 9.83 2.56
CA ILE A 97 9.84 8.67 1.99
C ILE A 97 10.04 7.44 2.87
N LEU A 98 11.28 7.17 3.28
CA LEU A 98 11.61 6.01 4.10
C LEU A 98 10.89 6.06 5.45
N ASN A 99 10.79 7.24 6.05
CA ASN A 99 10.07 7.41 7.30
C ASN A 99 8.58 7.05 7.14
N HIS A 100 7.99 7.45 6.03
CA HIS A 100 6.59 7.11 5.77
C HIS A 100 6.40 5.62 5.48
N PHE A 101 7.37 5.00 4.83
CA PHE A 101 7.33 3.54 4.62
C PHE A 101 7.36 2.81 5.96
N ASP A 102 8.18 3.27 6.90
CA ASP A 102 8.23 2.67 8.23
C ASP A 102 6.88 2.82 8.95
N ILE A 103 6.23 3.96 8.79
CA ILE A 103 4.90 4.17 9.36
C ILE A 103 3.90 3.19 8.72
N GLY A 104 3.92 3.04 7.40
CA GLY A 104 3.04 2.12 6.69
C GLY A 104 3.22 0.68 7.16
N LYS A 105 4.47 0.25 7.36
CA LYS A 105 4.76 -1.08 7.87
C LYS A 105 4.24 -1.26 9.30
N SER A 106 4.42 -0.26 10.14
CA SER A 106 3.94 -0.31 11.53
C SER A 106 2.42 -0.40 11.58
N VAL A 107 1.74 0.35 10.74
CA VAL A 107 0.27 0.29 10.63
C VAL A 107 -0.16 -1.12 10.21
N ALA A 108 0.51 -1.68 9.21
CA ALA A 108 0.19 -3.03 8.75
C ALA A 108 0.42 -4.07 9.84
N ASP A 109 1.50 -3.94 10.60
CA ASP A 109 1.80 -4.85 11.70
C ASP A 109 0.71 -4.81 12.77
N TYR A 110 0.15 -3.63 13.02
CA TYR A 110 -0.93 -3.48 13.97
C TYR A 110 -2.14 -4.34 13.60
N PHE A 111 -2.47 -4.41 12.31
CA PHE A 111 -3.60 -5.22 11.84
C PHE A 111 -3.29 -6.71 11.79
N THR A 112 -2.04 -7.07 11.60
CA THR A 112 -1.66 -8.47 11.35
C THR A 112 -1.03 -9.16 12.54
N SER A 113 -0.87 -8.46 13.65
CA SER A 113 -0.14 -8.96 14.83
C SER A 113 -1.03 -9.66 15.82
N ASP A 114 -1.99 -10.41 15.38
CA ASP A 114 -2.80 -11.20 16.30
C ASP A 114 -2.15 -12.54 16.62
#